data_621217097e8d907aaafac13f0132e352
#
_entry.id   621217097e8d907aaafac13f0132e352
#
_cell.length_a   1.000
_cell.length_b   1.000
_cell.length_c   1.000
_cell.angle_alpha   90.00
_cell.angle_beta   90.00
_cell.angle_gamma   90.00
#
_symmetry.space_group_name_H-M   'P 1'
#
loop_
_entity.id
_entity.type
_entity.pdbx_description
1 polymer ?
#
loop_
_entity_poly.entity_id
_entity_poly.type
_entity_poly.pdbx_seq_one_letter_code
_entity_poly.pdbx_strand_id
1 'polypeptide(L)'
;MRGKKLSLILCMLLTTTLVIGLCGCKEASASVASGSDTSSKTTQQSTKTTKNTTTKKTSTKKSEPWKNVDMRGIPKVLDTLKKDDGDKLVLVNKLHAISKKYKPTDMVTMDNSLTTWSNLELKEDAYKAYKKMYKAAKKKGFNLKVCSAYRTYSTQKSLYNNSMKNRGKKITNVRSAYPGRSEHHTGYAIDITSASMGWGLTQDFADYADGKWINEHCSDYGFILRYPKGKTDITGYAYEPWHFRYVGVKVAKEIMEQGITLEEYLGR
;
A
#
# COMPACT_ATOMS: atom_id res chain seq x y z
N MET A 1 -14.78 46.30 -37.21
CA MET A 1 -14.41 47.25 -36.15
C MET A 1 -14.82 46.70 -34.83
N ARG A 2 -13.94 46.78 -33.77
CA ARG A 2 -14.13 46.52 -32.34
C ARG A 2 -13.93 45.07 -31.92
N GLY A 3 -13.10 44.74 -30.94
CA GLY A 3 -12.16 45.48 -30.10
C GLY A 3 -11.65 44.43 -29.12
N LYS A 4 -10.35 44.16 -29.15
CA LYS A 4 -9.67 43.19 -28.28
C LYS A 4 -9.60 43.77 -26.86
N LYS A 5 -10.13 43.08 -25.85
CA LYS A 5 -9.85 43.34 -24.45
C LYS A 5 -8.71 42.46 -23.98
N LEU A 6 -7.57 43.07 -23.74
CA LEU A 6 -6.37 42.51 -23.12
C LEU A 6 -6.61 42.50 -21.62
N SER A 7 -6.55 41.34 -20.98
CA SER A 7 -6.57 41.22 -19.49
C SER A 7 -5.16 40.97 -19.00
N LEU A 8 -4.59 41.95 -18.32
CA LEU A 8 -3.30 41.89 -17.62
C LEU A 8 -3.48 41.03 -16.39
N ILE A 9 -2.73 39.94 -16.30
CA ILE A 9 -2.55 39.19 -15.05
C ILE A 9 -1.28 39.67 -14.38
N LEU A 10 -1.47 40.32 -13.25
CA LEU A 10 -0.45 40.86 -12.37
C LEU A 10 0.18 39.71 -11.56
N CYS A 11 1.45 39.42 -11.80
CA CYS A 11 2.26 38.48 -11.05
C CYS A 11 2.74 39.16 -9.76
N MET A 12 2.18 38.78 -8.59
CA MET A 12 2.73 39.16 -7.29
C MET A 12 3.79 38.14 -6.88
N LEU A 13 5.04 38.59 -6.90
CA LEU A 13 6.17 37.94 -6.23
C LEU A 13 6.10 38.25 -4.73
N LEU A 14 5.87 37.22 -3.93
CA LEU A 14 6.08 37.27 -2.47
C LEU A 14 7.45 36.70 -2.15
N THR A 15 8.34 37.60 -1.73
CA THR A 15 9.64 37.29 -1.11
C THR A 15 9.39 36.98 0.37
N THR A 16 9.67 35.76 0.81
CA THR A 16 9.70 35.39 2.24
C THR A 16 11.13 35.41 2.73
N THR A 17 11.41 36.32 3.64
CA THR A 17 12.63 36.45 4.41
C THR A 17 12.81 35.28 5.39
N LEU A 18 13.99 34.67 5.30
CA LEU A 18 14.51 33.63 6.21
C LEU A 18 14.92 34.30 7.54
N VAL A 19 14.29 33.91 8.64
CA VAL A 19 14.75 34.24 10.00
C VAL A 19 15.45 33.03 10.60
N ILE A 20 16.76 33.13 10.74
CA ILE A 20 17.59 32.15 11.44
C ILE A 20 17.54 32.51 12.94
N GLY A 21 16.93 31.64 13.73
CA GLY A 21 16.96 31.69 15.19
C GLY A 21 17.93 30.67 15.76
N LEU A 22 19.10 31.13 16.16
CA LEU A 22 20.04 30.40 17.02
C LEU A 22 19.57 30.47 18.48
N CYS A 23 19.44 29.32 19.14
CA CYS A 23 19.49 29.20 20.60
C CYS A 23 19.83 27.73 20.90
N GLY A 24 21.02 27.37 21.35
CA GLY A 24 21.63 27.68 22.62
C GLY A 24 21.63 26.39 23.44
N CYS A 25 22.75 25.64 23.43
CA CYS A 25 23.02 24.43 24.24
C CYS A 25 22.87 24.71 25.73
N LYS A 26 22.36 23.74 26.50
CA LYS A 26 22.80 23.52 27.88
C LYS A 26 22.89 22.02 28.15
N GLU A 27 24.13 21.56 28.31
CA GLU A 27 24.47 20.30 28.95
C GLU A 27 24.18 20.37 30.44
N ALA A 28 23.74 19.26 31.01
CA ALA A 28 23.83 19.03 32.45
C ALA A 28 24.19 17.55 32.67
N SER A 29 25.43 17.38 33.05
CA SER A 29 26.01 16.15 33.60
C SER A 29 25.78 16.08 35.11
N ALA A 30 25.50 14.88 35.64
CA ALA A 30 25.84 14.38 36.99
C ALA A 30 25.27 12.94 37.10
N SER A 31 25.93 11.97 37.45
CA SER A 31 27.00 11.43 38.24
C SER A 31 26.53 10.17 38.91
N VAL A 32 27.25 9.14 38.67
CA VAL A 32 27.59 7.88 39.40
C VAL A 32 27.04 7.73 40.81
N ALA A 33 26.47 6.54 41.12
CA ALA A 33 26.70 5.86 42.39
C ALA A 33 26.57 4.32 42.22
N SER A 34 27.62 3.65 42.56
CA SER A 34 27.85 2.23 42.69
C SER A 34 27.28 1.68 44.03
N GLY A 35 26.96 0.38 44.06
CA GLY A 35 26.65 -0.36 45.29
C GLY A 35 26.38 -1.82 44.96
N SER A 36 27.28 -2.57 45.16
CA SER A 36 27.84 -3.87 45.43
C SER A 36 26.95 -4.82 46.28
N ASP A 37 27.07 -6.11 45.90
CA ASP A 37 27.11 -7.36 46.70
C ASP A 37 25.86 -7.86 47.46
N THR A 38 25.40 -9.08 47.27
CA THR A 38 25.96 -10.28 47.88
C THR A 38 25.19 -11.56 47.52
N SER A 39 25.95 -12.56 47.20
CA SER A 39 25.78 -14.01 47.16
C SER A 39 24.75 -14.65 48.11
N SER A 40 24.06 -15.71 47.65
CA SER A 40 24.04 -17.01 48.36
C SER A 40 23.52 -18.15 47.48
N LYS A 41 24.28 -19.20 47.47
CA LYS A 41 24.05 -20.56 46.96
C LYS A 41 22.92 -21.26 47.72
N THR A 42 22.18 -22.14 47.06
CA THR A 42 22.06 -23.54 47.51
C THR A 42 21.48 -24.44 46.43
N THR A 43 22.10 -25.56 46.26
CA THR A 43 21.93 -26.74 45.42
C THR A 43 20.67 -27.53 45.83
N GLN A 44 19.93 -28.13 44.86
CA GLN A 44 19.80 -29.59 44.78
C GLN A 44 18.99 -30.04 43.56
N GLN A 45 19.47 -31.00 42.97
CA GLN A 45 19.31 -31.96 41.94
C GLN A 45 17.99 -32.75 42.04
N SER A 46 17.29 -32.95 40.94
CA SER A 46 16.58 -34.19 40.65
C SER A 46 16.37 -34.37 39.14
N THR A 47 16.88 -35.45 38.66
CA THR A 47 16.83 -36.03 37.34
C THR A 47 15.43 -36.46 36.95
N LYS A 48 14.95 -36.06 35.74
CA LYS A 48 14.03 -36.89 34.95
C LYS A 48 14.27 -36.67 33.46
N THR A 49 14.76 -37.69 32.83
CA THR A 49 14.95 -37.88 31.41
C THR A 49 13.61 -37.80 30.65
N THR A 50 13.41 -36.84 29.82
CA THR A 50 12.36 -36.89 28.83
C THR A 50 12.98 -36.64 27.44
N LYS A 51 12.85 -37.64 26.59
CA LYS A 51 13.31 -37.63 25.21
C LYS A 51 12.67 -36.48 24.46
N ASN A 52 13.43 -35.45 24.16
CA ASN A 52 13.03 -34.43 23.19
C ASN A 52 13.26 -34.96 21.77
N THR A 53 12.18 -35.34 21.11
CA THR A 53 12.16 -35.51 19.69
C THR A 53 12.17 -34.13 19.06
N THR A 54 13.35 -33.67 18.66
CA THR A 54 13.54 -32.43 17.94
C THR A 54 13.01 -32.63 16.52
N THR A 55 11.76 -32.30 16.31
CA THR A 55 11.23 -32.10 14.95
C THR A 55 11.91 -30.86 14.36
N LYS A 56 12.92 -31.10 13.58
CA LYS A 56 13.62 -30.10 12.77
C LYS A 56 12.60 -29.49 11.79
N LYS A 57 12.01 -28.38 12.17
CA LYS A 57 11.16 -27.58 11.29
C LYS A 57 12.06 -27.02 10.20
N THR A 58 12.20 -27.75 9.11
CA THR A 58 12.87 -27.28 7.90
C THR A 58 12.01 -26.16 7.34
N SER A 59 12.33 -24.92 7.68
CA SER A 59 11.79 -23.77 7.00
C SER A 59 12.36 -23.78 5.58
N THR A 60 11.66 -24.41 4.66
CA THR A 60 11.91 -24.22 3.24
C THR A 60 11.66 -22.75 2.95
N LYS A 61 12.76 -21.98 2.88
CA LYS A 61 12.76 -20.61 2.40
C LYS A 61 12.19 -20.66 1.00
N LYS A 62 10.89 -20.32 0.85
CA LYS A 62 10.21 -20.26 -0.44
C LYS A 62 11.04 -19.31 -1.30
N SER A 63 11.70 -19.80 -2.34
CA SER A 63 12.49 -18.99 -3.25
C SER A 63 11.58 -17.93 -3.85
N GLU A 64 11.95 -16.67 -3.68
CA GLU A 64 11.23 -15.56 -4.28
C GLU A 64 11.50 -15.58 -5.79
N PRO A 65 10.53 -16.00 -6.62
CA PRO A 65 10.79 -16.21 -8.05
C PRO A 65 11.04 -14.91 -8.82
N TRP A 66 10.88 -13.76 -8.18
CA TRP A 66 11.05 -12.43 -8.82
C TRP A 66 12.27 -11.64 -8.35
N LYS A 67 12.99 -12.07 -7.30
CA LYS A 67 14.11 -11.31 -6.71
C LYS A 67 15.23 -10.97 -7.70
N ASN A 68 15.45 -11.83 -8.70
CA ASN A 68 16.47 -11.67 -9.73
C ASN A 68 15.91 -11.52 -11.14
N VAL A 69 14.60 -11.31 -11.29
CA VAL A 69 14.00 -11.22 -12.60
C VAL A 69 14.18 -9.83 -13.17
N ASP A 70 14.88 -9.77 -14.31
CA ASP A 70 14.75 -8.64 -15.21
C ASP A 70 13.29 -8.55 -15.64
N MET A 71 12.57 -7.50 -15.20
CA MET A 71 11.16 -7.33 -15.54
C MET A 71 10.94 -7.07 -17.05
N ARG A 72 11.99 -6.92 -17.85
CA ARG A 72 11.97 -7.02 -19.31
C ARG A 72 12.07 -8.48 -19.77
N GLY A 73 12.70 -9.34 -18.98
CA GLY A 73 12.65 -10.79 -19.08
C GLY A 73 11.65 -11.37 -18.10
N ILE A 74 10.39 -11.01 -18.26
CA ILE A 74 9.26 -11.32 -17.41
C ILE A 74 9.21 -12.79 -17.06
N PRO A 75 9.11 -13.20 -15.77
CA PRO A 75 8.83 -14.59 -15.45
C PRO A 75 7.60 -15.01 -16.24
N LYS A 76 7.63 -16.22 -16.78
CA LYS A 76 6.47 -16.81 -17.45
C LYS A 76 5.29 -16.62 -16.53
N VAL A 77 4.24 -15.96 -17.04
CA VAL A 77 3.01 -15.79 -16.28
C VAL A 77 2.50 -17.20 -15.98
N LEU A 78 2.17 -17.47 -14.74
CA LEU A 78 1.58 -18.76 -14.37
C LEU A 78 0.19 -18.88 -14.97
N ASP A 79 -0.56 -17.78 -14.94
CA ASP A 79 -1.88 -17.69 -15.57
C ASP A 79 -2.15 -16.28 -16.12
N THR A 80 -3.16 -16.17 -16.98
CA THR A 80 -3.62 -14.89 -17.53
C THR A 80 -5.14 -14.86 -17.56
N LEU A 81 -5.74 -14.00 -16.74
CA LEU A 81 -7.17 -13.76 -16.74
C LEU A 81 -7.55 -13.02 -18.03
N LYS A 82 -8.50 -13.61 -18.78
CA LYS A 82 -8.94 -13.05 -20.08
C LYS A 82 -10.21 -12.24 -19.97
N LYS A 83 -11.09 -12.60 -19.04
CA LYS A 83 -12.40 -11.99 -18.82
C LYS A 83 -12.62 -11.73 -17.33
N ASP A 84 -13.44 -10.75 -17.02
CA ASP A 84 -13.97 -10.54 -15.69
C ASP A 84 -15.09 -11.56 -15.42
N ASP A 85 -14.94 -12.32 -14.37
CA ASP A 85 -15.93 -13.27 -13.84
C ASP A 85 -16.59 -12.79 -12.54
N GLY A 86 -16.27 -11.55 -12.13
CA GLY A 86 -16.75 -10.96 -10.88
C GLY A 86 -16.02 -11.43 -9.62
N ASP A 87 -15.01 -12.27 -9.75
CA ASP A 87 -14.26 -12.76 -8.59
C ASP A 87 -13.46 -11.66 -7.92
N LYS A 88 -13.84 -11.36 -6.67
CA LYS A 88 -13.14 -10.37 -5.82
C LYS A 88 -11.77 -10.84 -5.36
N LEU A 89 -11.52 -12.14 -5.44
CA LEU A 89 -10.29 -12.76 -4.97
C LEU A 89 -9.29 -13.02 -6.09
N VAL A 90 -9.61 -12.57 -7.31
CA VAL A 90 -8.69 -12.72 -8.44
C VAL A 90 -7.31 -12.16 -8.07
N LEU A 91 -6.29 -13.01 -8.14
CA LEU A 91 -4.92 -12.63 -7.85
C LEU A 91 -4.29 -11.99 -9.09
N VAL A 92 -3.86 -10.74 -8.96
CA VAL A 92 -3.08 -10.01 -9.98
C VAL A 92 -1.81 -9.51 -9.34
N ASN A 93 -0.69 -10.04 -9.75
CA ASN A 93 0.63 -9.67 -9.24
C ASN A 93 1.72 -9.92 -10.30
N LYS A 94 2.97 -10.03 -9.89
CA LYS A 94 4.10 -10.24 -10.83
C LYS A 94 4.03 -11.57 -11.60
N LEU A 95 3.34 -12.57 -11.09
CA LEU A 95 3.21 -13.91 -11.68
C LEU A 95 1.83 -14.16 -12.31
N HIS A 96 0.82 -13.43 -11.87
CA HIS A 96 -0.57 -13.56 -12.31
C HIS A 96 -0.97 -12.30 -13.06
N ALA A 97 -1.26 -12.43 -14.35
CA ALA A 97 -1.51 -11.29 -15.22
C ALA A 97 -2.96 -11.20 -15.69
N ILE A 98 -3.32 -10.02 -16.15
CA ILE A 98 -4.57 -9.75 -16.86
C ILE A 98 -4.26 -9.53 -18.33
N SER A 99 -5.09 -10.05 -19.21
CA SER A 99 -5.00 -9.85 -20.66
C SER A 99 -5.10 -8.35 -21.02
N LYS A 100 -4.38 -7.92 -22.05
CA LYS A 100 -4.53 -6.57 -22.61
C LYS A 100 -5.98 -6.24 -23.02
N LYS A 101 -6.78 -7.26 -23.35
CA LYS A 101 -8.19 -7.12 -23.76
C LYS A 101 -9.16 -7.22 -22.56
N TYR A 102 -8.67 -7.46 -21.36
CA TYR A 102 -9.50 -7.53 -20.17
C TYR A 102 -10.19 -6.18 -19.93
N LYS A 103 -11.47 -6.24 -19.66
CA LYS A 103 -12.30 -5.10 -19.24
C LYS A 103 -13.13 -5.55 -18.05
N PRO A 104 -13.02 -4.89 -16.89
CA PRO A 104 -13.91 -5.19 -15.78
C PRO A 104 -15.34 -4.79 -16.14
N THR A 105 -16.29 -5.56 -15.61
CA THR A 105 -17.74 -5.28 -15.65
C THR A 105 -18.17 -4.46 -14.44
N ASP A 106 -19.41 -4.02 -14.40
CA ASP A 106 -20.02 -3.33 -13.24
C ASP A 106 -19.22 -2.12 -12.73
N MET A 107 -18.63 -1.38 -13.67
CA MET A 107 -17.87 -0.19 -13.38
C MET A 107 -18.78 1.03 -13.22
N VAL A 108 -18.49 1.84 -12.21
CA VAL A 108 -19.20 3.10 -11.96
C VAL A 108 -18.22 4.24 -11.79
N THR A 109 -18.58 5.42 -12.27
CA THR A 109 -17.80 6.65 -12.05
C THR A 109 -17.98 7.09 -10.61
N MET A 110 -16.88 7.38 -9.94
CA MET A 110 -16.87 7.88 -8.57
C MET A 110 -17.24 9.37 -8.53
N ASP A 111 -17.89 9.78 -7.44
CA ASP A 111 -18.17 11.19 -7.16
C ASP A 111 -16.86 11.98 -7.02
N ASN A 112 -16.72 13.07 -7.75
CA ASN A 112 -15.52 13.91 -7.74
C ASN A 112 -15.21 14.53 -6.37
N SER A 113 -16.21 14.65 -5.48
CA SER A 113 -15.97 15.08 -4.10
C SER A 113 -15.14 14.09 -3.28
N LEU A 114 -15.14 12.81 -3.67
CA LEU A 114 -14.45 11.70 -3.01
C LEU A 114 -13.09 11.38 -3.65
N THR A 115 -12.71 12.09 -4.68
CA THR A 115 -11.51 11.81 -5.49
C THR A 115 -10.64 13.05 -5.64
N THR A 116 -9.36 12.87 -5.97
CA THR A 116 -8.46 13.99 -6.31
C THR A 116 -8.47 14.34 -7.80
N TRP A 117 -8.95 13.40 -8.63
CA TRP A 117 -9.09 13.56 -10.07
C TRP A 117 -10.51 13.23 -10.50
N SER A 118 -11.00 13.89 -11.53
CA SER A 118 -12.31 13.59 -12.11
C SER A 118 -12.32 12.26 -12.87
N ASN A 119 -13.52 11.68 -12.98
CA ASN A 119 -13.80 10.49 -13.77
C ASN A 119 -13.00 9.24 -13.36
N LEU A 120 -12.64 9.11 -12.08
CA LEU A 120 -12.15 7.84 -11.60
C LEU A 120 -13.28 6.82 -11.56
N GLU A 121 -12.99 5.59 -11.97
CA GLU A 121 -13.94 4.48 -12.03
C GLU A 121 -13.53 3.37 -11.08
N LEU A 122 -14.53 2.70 -10.50
CA LEU A 122 -14.35 1.56 -9.59
C LEU A 122 -15.48 0.58 -9.82
N LYS A 123 -15.30 -0.69 -9.47
CA LYS A 123 -16.42 -1.63 -9.42
C LYS A 123 -17.47 -1.16 -8.41
N GLU A 124 -18.72 -1.33 -8.74
CA GLU A 124 -19.85 -0.77 -7.99
C GLU A 124 -19.87 -1.18 -6.52
N ASP A 125 -19.59 -2.44 -6.22
CA ASP A 125 -19.56 -2.98 -4.86
C ASP A 125 -18.38 -2.43 -4.04
N ALA A 126 -17.20 -2.33 -4.63
CA ALA A 126 -16.04 -1.68 -4.01
C ALA A 126 -16.30 -0.18 -3.76
N TYR A 127 -16.96 0.50 -4.68
CA TYR A 127 -17.32 1.89 -4.50
C TYR A 127 -18.37 2.10 -3.39
N LYS A 128 -19.39 1.22 -3.31
CA LYS A 128 -20.35 1.23 -2.20
C LYS A 128 -19.65 1.02 -0.85
N ALA A 129 -18.67 0.14 -0.79
CA ALA A 129 -17.86 -0.12 0.39
C ALA A 129 -16.99 1.10 0.76
N TYR A 130 -16.29 1.68 -0.21
CA TYR A 130 -15.49 2.89 0.00
C TYR A 130 -16.33 4.06 0.52
N LYS A 131 -17.53 4.27 -0.01
CA LYS A 131 -18.43 5.33 0.50
C LYS A 131 -18.78 5.16 1.97
N LYS A 132 -18.95 3.92 2.45
CA LYS A 132 -19.19 3.64 3.87
C LYS A 132 -17.95 3.97 4.70
N MET A 133 -16.78 3.53 4.27
CA MET A 133 -15.49 3.81 4.91
C MET A 133 -15.21 5.30 4.98
N TYR A 134 -15.37 6.02 3.87
CA TYR A 134 -15.24 7.48 3.81
C TYR A 134 -16.15 8.20 4.83
N LYS A 135 -17.44 7.81 4.89
CA LYS A 135 -18.38 8.40 5.86
C LYS A 135 -17.95 8.18 7.30
N ALA A 136 -17.39 7.01 7.62
CA ALA A 136 -16.88 6.70 8.95
C ALA A 136 -15.61 7.50 9.26
N ALA A 137 -14.67 7.59 8.34
CA ALA A 137 -13.47 8.42 8.46
C ALA A 137 -13.83 9.90 8.67
N LYS A 138 -14.78 10.42 7.90
CA LYS A 138 -15.26 11.80 8.02
C LYS A 138 -15.86 12.10 9.40
N LYS A 139 -16.59 11.16 10.00
CA LYS A 139 -17.10 11.30 11.39
C LYS A 139 -15.98 11.41 12.42
N LYS A 140 -14.79 10.90 12.12
CA LYS A 140 -13.58 11.03 12.94
C LYS A 140 -12.77 12.29 12.64
N GLY A 141 -13.25 13.13 11.71
CA GLY A 141 -12.56 14.35 11.27
C GLY A 141 -11.53 14.13 10.17
N PHE A 142 -11.41 12.91 9.63
CA PHE A 142 -10.47 12.60 8.57
C PHE A 142 -11.04 12.91 7.18
N ASN A 143 -10.24 13.55 6.35
CA ASN A 143 -10.62 13.90 4.98
C ASN A 143 -9.82 13.04 3.99
N LEU A 144 -10.36 11.88 3.66
CA LEU A 144 -9.77 10.93 2.74
C LEU A 144 -10.25 11.19 1.30
N LYS A 145 -9.40 10.94 0.31
CA LYS A 145 -9.77 10.91 -1.11
C LYS A 145 -9.07 9.78 -1.84
N VAL A 146 -9.74 9.25 -2.85
CA VAL A 146 -9.11 8.33 -3.80
C VAL A 146 -8.36 9.14 -4.85
N CYS A 147 -7.07 8.85 -5.03
CA CYS A 147 -6.24 9.50 -6.05
C CYS A 147 -5.94 8.59 -7.25
N SER A 148 -6.22 7.29 -7.14
CA SER A 148 -6.12 6.34 -8.24
C SER A 148 -7.11 5.19 -8.00
N ALA A 149 -7.77 4.74 -9.06
CA ALA A 149 -8.72 3.63 -9.03
C ALA A 149 -8.49 2.72 -10.25
N TYR A 150 -9.50 2.39 -11.04
CA TYR A 150 -9.31 1.61 -12.24
C TYR A 150 -8.29 2.23 -13.18
N ARG A 151 -7.43 1.40 -13.75
CA ARG A 151 -6.45 1.80 -14.76
C ARG A 151 -6.51 0.85 -15.96
N THR A 152 -6.63 1.42 -17.18
CA THR A 152 -6.51 0.64 -18.41
C THR A 152 -5.09 0.10 -18.57
N TYR A 153 -4.94 -0.94 -19.40
CA TYR A 153 -3.61 -1.47 -19.77
C TYR A 153 -2.70 -0.37 -20.35
N SER A 154 -3.24 0.52 -21.20
CA SER A 154 -2.49 1.63 -21.83
C SER A 154 -2.03 2.66 -20.81
N THR A 155 -2.88 3.02 -19.86
CA THR A 155 -2.53 3.92 -18.75
C THR A 155 -1.38 3.34 -17.93
N GLN A 156 -1.48 2.05 -17.52
CA GLN A 156 -0.43 1.40 -16.78
C GLN A 156 0.88 1.32 -17.55
N LYS A 157 0.82 1.08 -18.87
CA LYS A 157 2.01 1.07 -19.73
C LYS A 157 2.71 2.42 -19.71
N SER A 158 1.96 3.52 -19.81
CA SER A 158 2.52 4.87 -19.75
C SER A 158 3.16 5.16 -18.40
N LEU A 159 2.47 4.82 -17.28
CA LEU A 159 3.00 4.99 -15.92
C LEU A 159 4.28 4.18 -15.70
N TYR A 160 4.31 2.92 -16.12
CA TYR A 160 5.48 2.06 -16.00
C TYR A 160 6.66 2.62 -16.80
N ASN A 161 6.46 3.02 -18.06
CA ASN A 161 7.51 3.57 -18.91
C ASN A 161 8.05 4.89 -18.35
N ASN A 162 7.19 5.77 -17.85
CA ASN A 162 7.61 7.01 -17.18
C ASN A 162 8.41 6.73 -15.90
N SER A 163 8.00 5.74 -15.10
CA SER A 163 8.76 5.31 -13.93
C SER A 163 10.14 4.74 -14.33
N MET A 164 10.20 3.92 -15.38
CA MET A 164 11.46 3.38 -15.93
C MET A 164 12.41 4.50 -16.34
N LYS A 165 11.90 5.52 -17.04
CA LYS A 165 12.69 6.67 -17.49
C LYS A 165 13.22 7.51 -16.31
N ASN A 166 12.37 7.78 -15.30
CA ASN A 166 12.69 8.75 -14.25
C ASN A 166 13.37 8.12 -13.02
N ARG A 167 13.13 6.86 -12.73
CA ARG A 167 13.58 6.17 -11.50
C ARG A 167 14.48 4.97 -11.77
N GLY A 168 14.61 4.56 -13.03
CA GLY A 168 15.35 3.37 -13.42
C GLY A 168 14.65 2.06 -13.05
N LYS A 169 15.22 0.96 -13.56
CA LYS A 169 14.64 -0.38 -13.49
C LYS A 169 14.44 -0.90 -12.06
N LYS A 170 15.45 -0.79 -11.21
CA LYS A 170 15.43 -1.36 -9.85
C LYS A 170 14.27 -0.79 -9.02
N ILE A 171 14.10 0.54 -9.04
CA ILE A 171 13.04 1.22 -8.28
C ILE A 171 11.68 0.93 -8.91
N THR A 172 11.59 1.01 -10.23
CA THR A 172 10.32 0.77 -10.94
C THR A 172 9.79 -0.62 -10.67
N ASN A 173 10.65 -1.64 -10.68
CA ASN A 173 10.21 -3.02 -10.50
C ASN A 173 9.59 -3.33 -9.12
N VAL A 174 9.92 -2.57 -8.11
CA VAL A 174 9.35 -2.76 -6.75
C VAL A 174 8.22 -1.78 -6.42
N ARG A 175 8.02 -0.73 -7.24
CA ARG A 175 7.04 0.33 -6.97
C ARG A 175 5.98 0.50 -8.06
N SER A 176 6.14 -0.13 -9.21
CA SER A 176 5.20 0.02 -10.32
C SER A 176 4.97 -1.34 -10.97
N ALA A 177 3.71 -1.67 -11.20
CA ALA A 177 3.34 -2.88 -11.88
C ALA A 177 3.63 -2.79 -13.37
N TYR A 178 4.19 -3.88 -13.93
CA TYR A 178 4.25 -4.05 -15.38
C TYR A 178 2.83 -4.10 -15.96
N PRO A 179 2.60 -3.57 -17.17
CA PRO A 179 1.27 -3.61 -17.80
C PRO A 179 0.68 -5.02 -17.83
N GLY A 180 -0.56 -5.15 -17.39
CA GLY A 180 -1.25 -6.43 -17.20
C GLY A 180 -1.03 -7.07 -15.82
N ARG A 181 -0.18 -6.50 -14.94
CA ARG A 181 0.14 -7.05 -13.61
C ARG A 181 -0.20 -6.10 -12.46
N SER A 182 -1.02 -5.10 -12.75
CA SER A 182 -1.53 -4.14 -11.77
C SER A 182 -2.92 -4.55 -11.31
N GLU A 183 -3.15 -4.56 -10.00
CA GLU A 183 -4.48 -4.81 -9.44
C GLU A 183 -5.51 -3.76 -9.86
N HIS A 184 -5.07 -2.54 -10.17
CA HIS A 184 -5.97 -1.49 -10.68
C HIS A 184 -6.69 -1.87 -11.98
N HIS A 185 -6.18 -2.86 -12.74
CA HIS A 185 -6.91 -3.38 -13.90
C HIS A 185 -8.20 -4.12 -13.54
N THR A 186 -8.30 -4.64 -12.30
CA THR A 186 -9.48 -5.37 -11.83
C THR A 186 -10.68 -4.47 -11.54
N GLY A 187 -10.44 -3.17 -11.29
CA GLY A 187 -11.46 -2.28 -10.75
C GLY A 187 -11.74 -2.48 -9.25
N TYR A 188 -10.94 -3.30 -8.55
CA TYR A 188 -11.08 -3.54 -7.10
C TYR A 188 -9.98 -2.87 -6.25
N ALA A 189 -9.00 -2.21 -6.86
CA ALA A 189 -7.92 -1.53 -6.13
C ALA A 189 -8.08 -0.02 -6.17
N ILE A 190 -7.77 0.63 -5.05
CA ILE A 190 -7.74 2.08 -4.88
C ILE A 190 -6.49 2.53 -4.17
N ASP A 191 -5.96 3.68 -4.58
CA ASP A 191 -4.95 4.41 -3.82
C ASP A 191 -5.63 5.57 -3.08
N ILE A 192 -5.48 5.60 -1.76
CA ILE A 192 -6.11 6.59 -0.87
C ILE A 192 -5.06 7.56 -0.36
N THR A 193 -5.41 8.83 -0.37
CA THR A 193 -4.66 9.92 0.24
C THR A 193 -5.55 10.75 1.14
N SER A 194 -4.98 11.74 1.82
CA SER A 194 -5.71 12.60 2.73
C SER A 194 -5.25 14.05 2.70
N ALA A 195 -6.04 14.92 3.31
CA ALA A 195 -5.69 16.32 3.48
C ALA A 195 -4.42 16.50 4.31
N SER A 196 -4.18 15.66 5.33
CA SER A 196 -2.96 15.67 6.14
C SER A 196 -1.69 15.39 5.34
N MET A 197 -1.82 14.62 4.25
CA MET A 197 -0.76 14.31 3.29
C MET A 197 -0.57 15.36 2.20
N GLY A 198 -1.36 16.45 2.20
CA GLY A 198 -1.38 17.40 1.09
C GLY A 198 -1.77 16.72 -0.24
N TRP A 199 -2.54 15.66 -0.19
CA TRP A 199 -2.97 14.83 -1.32
C TRP A 199 -1.85 14.06 -2.04
N GLY A 200 -0.68 13.93 -1.39
CA GLY A 200 0.44 13.14 -1.89
C GLY A 200 0.31 11.64 -1.59
N LEU A 201 1.22 10.83 -2.15
CA LEU A 201 1.38 9.41 -1.88
C LEU A 201 2.81 9.14 -1.44
N THR A 202 3.02 9.00 -0.13
CA THR A 202 4.31 8.60 0.46
C THR A 202 4.09 7.56 1.55
N GLN A 203 5.16 6.88 1.95
CA GLN A 203 5.07 5.88 3.03
C GLN A 203 4.75 6.51 4.38
N ASP A 204 4.97 7.82 4.54
CA ASP A 204 4.64 8.56 5.76
C ASP A 204 3.14 8.57 6.06
N PHE A 205 2.27 8.24 5.07
CA PHE A 205 0.84 8.11 5.29
C PHE A 205 0.52 7.19 6.48
N ALA A 206 1.31 6.15 6.68
CA ALA A 206 1.16 5.24 7.81
C ALA A 206 1.39 5.90 9.18
N ASP A 207 2.06 7.03 9.24
CA ASP A 207 2.39 7.71 10.49
C ASP A 207 1.35 8.76 10.87
N TYR A 208 0.53 9.23 9.91
CA TYR A 208 -0.58 10.15 10.15
C TYR A 208 -1.78 9.46 10.79
N ALA A 209 -2.57 10.21 11.55
CA ALA A 209 -3.71 9.67 12.28
C ALA A 209 -4.78 9.04 11.36
N ASP A 210 -5.03 9.65 10.20
CA ASP A 210 -5.95 9.13 9.18
C ASP A 210 -5.40 7.89 8.47
N GLY A 211 -4.10 7.81 8.23
CA GLY A 211 -3.44 6.62 7.69
C GLY A 211 -3.47 5.45 8.67
N LYS A 212 -3.22 5.68 9.96
CA LYS A 212 -3.36 4.68 11.02
C LYS A 212 -4.80 4.17 11.09
N TRP A 213 -5.75 5.10 11.16
CA TRP A 213 -7.16 4.75 11.24
C TRP A 213 -7.61 3.86 10.06
N ILE A 214 -7.25 4.23 8.82
CA ILE A 214 -7.68 3.44 7.66
C ILE A 214 -7.03 2.05 7.65
N ASN A 215 -5.77 1.91 8.09
CA ASN A 215 -5.11 0.62 8.21
C ASN A 215 -5.77 -0.28 9.26
N GLU A 216 -6.27 0.28 10.35
CA GLU A 216 -6.95 -0.44 11.42
C GLU A 216 -8.37 -0.85 11.05
N HIS A 217 -9.05 -0.05 10.20
CA HIS A 217 -10.49 -0.18 9.95
C HIS A 217 -10.87 -0.59 8.52
N CYS A 218 -9.93 -0.67 7.58
CA CYS A 218 -10.25 -0.98 6.18
C CYS A 218 -10.98 -2.32 6.03
N SER A 219 -10.67 -3.32 6.85
CA SER A 219 -11.30 -4.65 6.81
C SER A 219 -12.77 -4.63 7.19
N ASP A 220 -13.22 -3.70 8.02
CA ASP A 220 -14.64 -3.51 8.35
C ASP A 220 -15.48 -3.15 7.12
N TYR A 221 -14.83 -2.63 6.09
CA TYR A 221 -15.45 -2.22 4.83
C TYR A 221 -15.05 -3.13 3.67
N GLY A 222 -14.36 -4.25 3.93
CA GLY A 222 -13.99 -5.23 2.93
C GLY A 222 -12.73 -4.92 2.15
N PHE A 223 -11.92 -3.98 2.60
CA PHE A 223 -10.60 -3.68 2.03
C PHE A 223 -9.49 -4.29 2.86
N ILE A 224 -8.39 -4.63 2.20
CA ILE A 224 -7.13 -5.02 2.83
C ILE A 224 -6.04 -4.02 2.47
N LEU A 225 -5.08 -3.81 3.39
CA LEU A 225 -3.80 -3.21 3.06
C LEU A 225 -3.01 -4.22 2.20
N ARG A 226 -2.96 -3.96 0.90
CA ARG A 226 -2.52 -4.97 -0.08
C ARG A 226 -1.03 -5.29 -0.04
N TYR A 227 -0.19 -4.29 0.23
CA TYR A 227 1.26 -4.40 0.25
C TYR A 227 1.81 -4.00 1.62
N PRO A 228 1.63 -4.84 2.66
CA PRO A 228 2.01 -4.52 4.02
C PRO A 228 3.53 -4.54 4.23
N LYS A 229 3.99 -3.84 5.25
CA LYS A 229 5.41 -3.76 5.63
C LYS A 229 5.96 -5.15 5.95
N GLY A 230 7.15 -5.47 5.43
CA GLY A 230 7.81 -6.76 5.66
C GLY A 230 7.34 -7.91 4.75
N LYS A 231 6.40 -7.69 3.84
CA LYS A 231 5.84 -8.72 2.94
C LYS A 231 6.26 -8.56 1.47
N THR A 232 7.27 -7.72 1.19
CA THR A 232 7.78 -7.50 -0.19
C THR A 232 8.23 -8.80 -0.84
N ASP A 233 8.77 -9.72 -0.07
CA ASP A 233 9.24 -11.03 -0.53
C ASP A 233 8.11 -11.95 -1.01
N ILE A 234 6.88 -11.68 -0.59
CA ILE A 234 5.69 -12.43 -0.98
C ILE A 234 4.94 -11.72 -2.10
N THR A 235 4.68 -10.42 -1.93
CA THR A 235 3.90 -9.63 -2.87
C THR A 235 4.69 -9.18 -4.09
N GLY A 236 6.03 -9.07 -3.95
CA GLY A 236 6.91 -8.50 -4.95
C GLY A 236 6.89 -6.97 -5.03
N TYR A 237 6.10 -6.29 -4.18
CA TYR A 237 5.99 -4.84 -4.13
C TYR A 237 6.49 -4.28 -2.81
N ALA A 238 7.01 -3.06 -2.84
CA ALA A 238 7.37 -2.32 -1.65
C ALA A 238 6.13 -2.05 -0.78
N TYR A 239 6.35 -1.68 0.49
CA TYR A 239 5.27 -1.22 1.35
C TYR A 239 4.54 -0.02 0.76
N GLU A 240 3.22 -0.10 0.63
CA GLU A 240 2.35 0.95 0.08
C GLU A 240 1.15 1.18 1.01
N PRO A 241 1.27 2.03 2.05
CA PRO A 241 0.20 2.27 3.02
C PRO A 241 -1.04 2.94 2.44
N TRP A 242 -0.99 3.39 1.21
CA TRP A 242 -2.09 4.01 0.46
C TRP A 242 -2.87 3.02 -0.40
N HIS A 243 -2.30 1.83 -0.72
CA HIS A 243 -2.90 0.89 -1.67
C HIS A 243 -3.79 -0.14 -0.98
N PHE A 244 -5.09 -0.04 -1.26
CA PHE A 244 -6.10 -0.91 -0.69
C PHE A 244 -6.79 -1.74 -1.77
N ARG A 245 -7.00 -3.03 -1.47
CA ARG A 245 -7.71 -3.96 -2.35
C ARG A 245 -9.03 -4.39 -1.70
N TYR A 246 -10.13 -4.27 -2.46
CA TYR A 246 -11.43 -4.81 -2.04
C TYR A 246 -11.50 -6.32 -2.30
N VAL A 247 -11.85 -7.07 -1.25
CA VAL A 247 -11.98 -8.53 -1.27
C VAL A 247 -13.27 -9.00 -0.57
N GLY A 248 -14.10 -8.05 -0.10
CA GLY A 248 -15.30 -8.33 0.70
C GLY A 248 -14.96 -8.45 2.19
N VAL A 249 -15.96 -8.13 3.05
CA VAL A 249 -15.74 -7.94 4.49
C VAL A 249 -15.19 -9.19 5.19
N LYS A 250 -15.78 -10.36 4.90
CA LYS A 250 -15.36 -11.61 5.55
C LYS A 250 -13.87 -11.89 5.31
N VAL A 251 -13.47 -11.93 4.05
CA VAL A 251 -12.09 -12.23 3.65
C VAL A 251 -11.13 -11.13 4.11
N ALA A 252 -11.55 -9.86 4.05
CA ALA A 252 -10.74 -8.76 4.51
C ALA A 252 -10.39 -8.88 6.01
N LYS A 253 -11.36 -9.24 6.85
CA LYS A 253 -11.13 -9.48 8.27
C LYS A 253 -10.17 -10.64 8.49
N GLU A 254 -10.41 -11.78 7.86
CA GLU A 254 -9.53 -12.96 7.97
C GLU A 254 -8.07 -12.64 7.60
N ILE A 255 -7.86 -11.89 6.52
CA ILE A 255 -6.51 -11.49 6.06
C ILE A 255 -5.85 -10.51 7.04
N MET A 256 -6.58 -9.46 7.45
CA MET A 256 -6.02 -8.41 8.29
C MET A 256 -5.77 -8.86 9.74
N GLU A 257 -6.67 -9.68 10.31
CA GLU A 257 -6.53 -10.25 11.65
C GLU A 257 -5.34 -11.22 11.74
N GLN A 258 -5.11 -12.01 10.69
CA GLN A 258 -3.97 -12.93 10.62
C GLN A 258 -2.65 -12.26 10.20
N GLY A 259 -2.67 -11.02 9.74
CA GLY A 259 -1.50 -10.29 9.23
C GLY A 259 -0.85 -10.96 8.02
N ILE A 260 -1.66 -11.60 7.17
CA ILE A 260 -1.21 -12.29 5.96
C ILE A 260 -1.52 -11.48 4.70
N THR A 261 -0.92 -11.87 3.58
CA THR A 261 -1.19 -11.26 2.27
C THR A 261 -2.29 -12.00 1.52
N LEU A 262 -2.79 -11.43 0.42
CA LEU A 262 -3.73 -12.12 -0.47
C LEU A 262 -3.12 -13.38 -1.07
N GLU A 263 -1.82 -13.37 -1.38
CA GLU A 263 -1.07 -14.55 -1.84
C GLU A 263 -1.09 -15.67 -0.81
N GLU A 264 -0.80 -15.35 0.46
CA GLU A 264 -0.80 -16.33 1.57
C GLU A 264 -2.21 -16.87 1.81
N TYR A 265 -3.23 -16.02 1.76
CA TYR A 265 -4.63 -16.41 1.91
C TYR A 265 -5.08 -17.40 0.82
N LEU A 266 -4.66 -17.17 -0.41
CA LEU A 266 -4.99 -18.02 -1.56
C LEU A 266 -4.06 -19.26 -1.69
N GLY A 267 -3.08 -19.44 -0.81
CA GLY A 267 -2.10 -20.53 -0.88
C GLY A 267 -1.17 -20.45 -2.11
N ARG A 268 -0.90 -19.26 -2.61
CA ARG A 268 -0.19 -18.99 -3.87
C ARG A 268 1.18 -18.35 -3.65
#